data_5f2f2aa04a0d54c13de78fd3782d57d7
#
_entry.id   5f2f2aa04a0d54c13de78fd3782d57d7
#
_cell.length_a   1.000
_cell.length_b   1.000
_cell.length_c   1.000
_cell.angle_alpha   90.00
_cell.angle_beta   90.00
_cell.angle_gamma   90.00
#
_symmetry.space_group_name_H-M   'P 1'
#
loop_
_entity.id
_entity.type
_entity.pdbx_description
1 polymer ?
#
loop_
_entity_poly.entity_id
_entity_poly.type
_entity_poly.pdbx_seq_one_letter_code
_entity_poly.pdbx_strand_id
1 'polypeptide(L)'
;GTTVIELIDEMMANPRLGLLQTVPIPVRQDSLFGRANQFAAALYSPMLASGLSFWHATAANYFGHNAIIRVDAFTDACGLPALPGKPPLGGDILSHDFVEAALLRRAGWQVRMRTDLGGSFEEMPSHILDYAKRDRRWVQGNLQHMRLLGGRGLHVLSRLHFFFGALAYLSSLVWLAILVISTIDALIRALVPTNFFTSSSQLFPDWPIAPPNLIMPLLIGTLGMLL
;
A
#
# COMPACT_ATOMS: atom_id res chain seq x y z
N GLY A 1 -19.33 -18.51 14.60
CA GLY A 1 -17.94 -18.98 14.53
C GLY A 1 -17.17 -18.59 15.77
N THR A 2 -16.11 -19.29 16.07
CA THR A 2 -15.28 -19.09 17.27
C THR A 2 -14.37 -17.86 17.18
N THR A 3 -14.15 -17.33 15.97
CA THR A 3 -13.22 -16.22 15.67
C THR A 3 -13.37 -15.01 16.61
N VAL A 4 -14.62 -14.57 16.84
CA VAL A 4 -14.86 -13.42 17.73
C VAL A 4 -14.50 -13.75 19.18
N ILE A 5 -14.76 -14.97 19.62
CA ILE A 5 -14.41 -15.43 20.98
C ILE A 5 -12.89 -15.44 21.14
N GLU A 6 -12.17 -16.00 20.17
CA GLU A 6 -10.71 -16.05 20.19
C GLU A 6 -10.06 -14.66 20.18
N LEU A 7 -10.65 -13.70 19.45
CA LEU A 7 -10.21 -12.30 19.47
C LEU A 7 -10.45 -11.66 20.84
N ILE A 8 -11.61 -11.93 21.47
CA ILE A 8 -11.92 -11.43 22.82
C ILE A 8 -10.95 -12.01 23.83
N ASP A 9 -10.72 -13.33 23.80
CA ASP A 9 -9.83 -14.02 24.72
C ASP A 9 -8.41 -13.46 24.63
N GLU A 10 -7.88 -13.24 23.40
CA GLU A 10 -6.58 -12.62 23.21
C GLU A 10 -6.54 -11.17 23.70
N MET A 11 -7.60 -10.40 23.46
CA MET A 11 -7.72 -9.02 23.94
C MET A 11 -7.75 -8.97 25.47
N MET A 12 -8.44 -9.91 26.13
CA MET A 12 -8.49 -10.00 27.59
C MET A 12 -7.17 -10.46 28.20
N ALA A 13 -6.48 -11.39 27.55
CA ALA A 13 -5.18 -11.88 27.98
C ALA A 13 -4.06 -10.81 27.83
N ASN A 14 -4.26 -9.80 26.98
CA ASN A 14 -3.26 -8.77 26.69
C ASN A 14 -3.79 -7.37 27.01
N PRO A 15 -3.65 -6.86 28.24
CA PRO A 15 -4.19 -5.57 28.66
C PRO A 15 -3.66 -4.36 27.85
N ARG A 16 -2.49 -4.48 27.23
CA ARG A 16 -1.90 -3.43 26.37
C ARG A 16 -2.31 -3.52 24.90
N LEU A 17 -3.12 -4.51 24.53
CA LEU A 17 -3.62 -4.66 23.17
C LEU A 17 -4.81 -3.73 22.96
N GLY A 18 -4.65 -2.71 22.12
CA GLY A 18 -5.69 -1.74 21.79
C GLY A 18 -6.53 -2.13 20.58
N LEU A 19 -5.92 -2.80 19.60
CA LEU A 19 -6.58 -3.25 18.38
C LEU A 19 -6.02 -4.60 17.94
N LEU A 20 -6.92 -5.51 17.57
CA LEU A 20 -6.61 -6.82 17.01
C LEU A 20 -7.50 -7.05 15.79
N GLN A 21 -6.88 -7.24 14.63
CA GLN A 21 -7.59 -7.50 13.38
C GLN A 21 -7.27 -8.88 12.81
N THR A 22 -8.17 -9.38 11.99
CA THR A 22 -8.00 -10.58 11.19
C THR A 22 -7.77 -10.23 9.73
N VAL A 23 -7.46 -11.23 8.90
CA VAL A 23 -7.35 -11.07 7.45
C VAL A 23 -8.68 -11.47 6.82
N PRO A 24 -9.44 -10.54 6.22
CA PRO A 24 -10.69 -10.87 5.58
C PRO A 24 -10.45 -11.63 4.26
N ILE A 25 -11.30 -12.61 4.01
CA ILE A 25 -11.30 -13.40 2.78
C ILE A 25 -12.44 -12.92 1.89
N PRO A 26 -12.17 -12.50 0.65
CA PRO A 26 -13.22 -12.11 -0.29
C PRO A 26 -14.15 -13.26 -0.63
N VAL A 27 -15.47 -13.00 -0.57
CA VAL A 27 -16.51 -14.00 -0.84
C VAL A 27 -17.63 -13.42 -1.72
N ARG A 28 -18.51 -14.29 -2.21
CA ARG A 28 -19.75 -13.93 -2.93
C ARG A 28 -19.54 -13.07 -4.17
N GLN A 29 -18.56 -13.44 -4.99
CA GLN A 29 -18.29 -12.73 -6.24
C GLN A 29 -18.92 -13.47 -7.43
N ASP A 30 -19.88 -12.83 -8.10
CA ASP A 30 -20.62 -13.39 -9.22
C ASP A 30 -20.10 -12.89 -10.58
N SER A 31 -19.54 -11.66 -10.65
CA SER A 31 -18.98 -11.12 -11.88
C SER A 31 -17.60 -11.71 -12.20
N LEU A 32 -17.23 -11.72 -13.48
CA LEU A 32 -15.90 -12.16 -13.92
C LEU A 32 -14.80 -11.33 -13.24
N PHE A 33 -14.98 -10.01 -13.17
CA PHE A 33 -14.04 -9.10 -12.49
C PHE A 33 -13.90 -9.41 -11.00
N GLY A 34 -15.03 -9.57 -10.31
CA GLY A 34 -15.05 -9.92 -8.90
C GLY A 34 -14.40 -11.26 -8.60
N ARG A 35 -14.72 -12.31 -9.41
CA ARG A 35 -14.13 -13.65 -9.28
C ARG A 35 -12.62 -13.66 -9.54
N ALA A 36 -12.13 -12.90 -10.52
CA ALA A 36 -10.71 -12.75 -10.77
C ALA A 36 -10.00 -12.09 -9.57
N ASN A 37 -10.57 -11.04 -9.00
CA ASN A 37 -10.03 -10.39 -7.79
C ASN A 37 -10.10 -11.33 -6.58
N GLN A 38 -11.19 -12.06 -6.38
CA GLN A 38 -11.32 -13.05 -5.31
C GLN A 38 -10.25 -14.14 -5.42
N PHE A 39 -10.02 -14.66 -6.63
CA PHE A 39 -8.96 -15.64 -6.87
C PHE A 39 -7.57 -15.07 -6.57
N ALA A 40 -7.26 -13.87 -7.07
CA ALA A 40 -6.00 -13.21 -6.83
C ALA A 40 -5.76 -12.97 -5.32
N ALA A 41 -6.79 -12.51 -4.60
CA ALA A 41 -6.73 -12.31 -3.16
C ALA A 41 -6.51 -13.63 -2.42
N ALA A 42 -7.23 -14.70 -2.77
CA ALA A 42 -7.06 -16.01 -2.15
C ALA A 42 -5.63 -16.58 -2.32
N LEU A 43 -5.01 -16.29 -3.46
CA LEU A 43 -3.63 -16.73 -3.75
C LEU A 43 -2.59 -15.88 -3.02
N TYR A 44 -2.75 -14.57 -3.01
CA TYR A 44 -1.73 -13.61 -2.56
C TYR A 44 -1.85 -13.21 -1.08
N SER A 45 -3.09 -13.02 -0.58
CA SER A 45 -3.31 -12.46 0.75
C SER A 45 -2.70 -13.27 1.91
N PRO A 46 -2.70 -14.62 1.91
CA PRO A 46 -2.12 -15.38 3.03
C PRO A 46 -0.61 -15.13 3.18
N MET A 47 0.10 -15.09 2.05
CA MET A 47 1.55 -14.83 2.03
C MET A 47 1.84 -13.39 2.48
N LEU A 48 1.13 -12.42 1.89
CA LEU A 48 1.29 -11.01 2.23
C LEU A 48 0.96 -10.75 3.70
N ALA A 49 -0.18 -11.26 4.18
CA ALA A 49 -0.62 -11.06 5.55
C ALA A 49 0.37 -11.66 6.56
N SER A 50 0.88 -12.86 6.30
CA SER A 50 1.89 -13.49 7.16
C SER A 50 3.18 -12.68 7.21
N GLY A 51 3.67 -12.22 6.05
CA GLY A 51 4.84 -11.34 5.97
C GLY A 51 4.62 -10.01 6.72
N LEU A 52 3.49 -9.37 6.49
CA LEU A 52 3.14 -8.12 7.18
C LEU A 52 3.01 -8.32 8.69
N SER A 53 2.32 -9.37 9.15
CA SER A 53 2.18 -9.67 10.58
C SER A 53 3.54 -9.87 11.25
N PHE A 54 4.46 -10.56 10.60
CA PHE A 54 5.83 -10.74 11.09
C PHE A 54 6.58 -9.40 11.20
N TRP A 55 6.55 -8.58 10.15
CA TRP A 55 7.23 -7.30 10.12
C TRP A 55 6.66 -6.28 11.10
N HIS A 56 5.36 -6.25 11.24
CA HIS A 56 4.67 -5.24 12.06
C HIS A 56 4.67 -5.59 13.55
N ALA A 57 4.71 -6.89 13.89
CA ALA A 57 4.63 -7.39 15.26
C ALA A 57 3.51 -6.72 16.08
N THR A 58 3.85 -5.79 16.96
CA THR A 58 2.91 -5.04 17.81
C THR A 58 2.54 -3.67 17.28
N ALA A 59 3.00 -3.32 16.08
CA ALA A 59 2.75 -2.05 15.42
C ALA A 59 2.14 -2.28 14.03
N ALA A 60 1.15 -3.18 13.96
CA ALA A 60 0.41 -3.44 12.72
C ALA A 60 -0.35 -2.20 12.26
N ASN A 61 -0.65 -2.19 10.97
CA ASN A 61 -1.59 -1.24 10.41
C ASN A 61 -3.03 -1.71 10.68
N TYR A 62 -4.02 -0.85 10.45
CA TYR A 62 -5.44 -1.20 10.54
C TYR A 62 -6.10 -0.98 9.19
N PHE A 63 -6.89 -1.94 8.74
CA PHE A 63 -7.54 -1.91 7.42
C PHE A 63 -9.01 -1.47 7.47
N GLY A 64 -9.48 -1.00 8.63
CA GLY A 64 -10.78 -0.38 8.79
C GLY A 64 -11.93 -1.34 9.11
N HIS A 65 -11.72 -2.66 9.06
CA HIS A 65 -12.77 -3.65 9.31
C HIS A 65 -12.20 -4.98 9.82
N ASN A 66 -13.09 -5.92 10.18
CA ASN A 66 -12.74 -7.27 10.67
C ASN A 66 -11.74 -7.23 11.84
N ALA A 67 -12.02 -6.35 12.79
CA ALA A 67 -11.17 -6.11 13.95
C ALA A 67 -11.99 -5.96 15.23
N ILE A 68 -11.35 -6.19 16.37
CA ILE A 68 -11.83 -5.81 17.69
C ILE A 68 -10.96 -4.69 18.23
N ILE A 69 -11.58 -3.67 18.82
CA ILE A 69 -10.89 -2.48 19.35
C ILE A 69 -11.32 -2.28 20.80
N ARG A 70 -10.35 -1.99 21.66
CA ARG A 70 -10.61 -1.61 23.05
C ARG A 70 -11.22 -0.21 23.07
N VAL A 71 -12.43 -0.06 23.60
CA VAL A 71 -13.18 1.20 23.57
C VAL A 71 -12.40 2.33 24.24
N ASP A 72 -11.86 2.11 25.44
CA ASP A 72 -11.09 3.13 26.16
C ASP A 72 -9.87 3.59 25.35
N ALA A 73 -9.14 2.65 24.74
CA ALA A 73 -7.99 2.97 23.90
C ALA A 73 -8.37 3.85 22.69
N PHE A 74 -9.51 3.53 22.09
CA PHE A 74 -10.00 4.26 20.92
C PHE A 74 -10.49 5.67 21.28
N THR A 75 -11.31 5.78 22.32
CA THR A 75 -11.87 7.07 22.75
C THR A 75 -10.79 8.05 23.23
N ASP A 76 -9.78 7.53 23.92
CA ASP A 76 -8.71 8.36 24.48
C ASP A 76 -7.64 8.76 23.45
N ALA A 77 -7.38 7.90 22.45
CA ALA A 77 -6.26 8.10 21.54
C ALA A 77 -6.63 8.49 20.11
N CYS A 78 -7.78 8.08 19.59
CA CYS A 78 -8.09 8.15 18.15
C CYS A 78 -8.84 9.40 17.70
N GLY A 79 -8.69 10.52 18.41
CA GLY A 79 -9.20 11.81 17.95
C GLY A 79 -8.53 12.26 16.64
N LEU A 80 -9.29 12.30 15.55
CA LEU A 80 -8.77 12.67 14.23
C LEU A 80 -8.86 14.18 14.01
N PRO A 81 -7.74 14.87 13.75
CA PRO A 81 -7.76 16.27 13.37
C PRO A 81 -8.13 16.42 11.89
N ALA A 82 -8.84 17.48 11.53
CA ALA A 82 -8.95 17.88 10.14
C ALA A 82 -7.59 18.40 9.64
N LEU A 83 -7.19 18.00 8.45
CA LEU A 83 -5.96 18.47 7.83
C LEU A 83 -6.15 19.89 7.29
N PRO A 84 -5.19 20.82 7.47
CA PRO A 84 -5.29 22.17 6.98
C PRO A 84 -5.34 22.21 5.45
N GLY A 85 -6.09 23.15 4.87
CA GLY A 85 -6.23 23.34 3.42
C GLY A 85 -7.40 22.58 2.82
N LYS A 86 -7.49 22.63 1.49
CA LYS A 86 -8.59 22.05 0.71
C LYS A 86 -8.23 20.65 0.18
N PRO A 87 -9.24 19.81 -0.16
CA PRO A 87 -9.00 18.58 -0.92
C PRO A 87 -8.16 18.85 -2.19
N PRO A 88 -7.35 17.88 -2.65
CA PRO A 88 -7.31 16.48 -2.22
C PRO A 88 -6.43 16.20 -1.00
N LEU A 89 -5.55 17.09 -0.58
CA LEU A 89 -4.59 16.85 0.51
C LEU A 89 -5.03 17.39 1.87
N GLY A 90 -6.04 18.26 1.93
CA GLY A 90 -6.61 18.81 3.16
C GLY A 90 -8.03 18.30 3.42
N GLY A 91 -8.66 18.79 4.50
CA GLY A 91 -9.98 18.37 4.95
C GLY A 91 -9.95 17.12 5.83
N ASP A 92 -11.07 16.40 5.89
CA ASP A 92 -11.19 15.18 6.68
C ASP A 92 -10.31 14.07 6.13
N ILE A 93 -9.73 13.28 7.02
CA ILE A 93 -8.85 12.16 6.66
C ILE A 93 -9.71 11.00 6.15
N LEU A 94 -9.55 10.63 4.88
CA LEU A 94 -10.39 9.62 4.24
C LEU A 94 -9.98 8.17 4.56
N SER A 95 -8.68 7.90 4.73
CA SER A 95 -8.17 6.59 5.21
C SER A 95 -7.76 6.74 6.66
N HIS A 96 -8.75 6.97 7.51
CA HIS A 96 -8.57 7.26 8.94
C HIS A 96 -8.04 6.07 9.74
N ASP A 97 -8.35 4.86 9.32
CA ASP A 97 -7.96 3.58 9.89
C ASP A 97 -6.43 3.46 10.10
N PHE A 98 -5.63 3.81 9.11
CA PHE A 98 -4.16 3.85 9.22
C PHE A 98 -3.71 4.86 10.29
N VAL A 99 -4.41 5.99 10.37
CA VAL A 99 -4.11 7.04 11.33
C VAL A 99 -4.50 6.62 12.73
N GLU A 100 -5.65 5.96 12.91
CA GLU A 100 -6.10 5.40 14.18
C GLU A 100 -5.09 4.39 14.73
N ALA A 101 -4.61 3.45 13.89
CA ALA A 101 -3.56 2.51 14.29
C ALA A 101 -2.29 3.25 14.74
N ALA A 102 -1.88 4.30 14.03
CA ALA A 102 -0.72 5.11 14.39
C ALA A 102 -0.92 5.89 15.69
N LEU A 103 -2.12 6.39 15.95
CA LEU A 103 -2.48 7.09 17.18
C LEU A 103 -2.53 6.16 18.38
N LEU A 104 -3.10 4.96 18.23
CA LEU A 104 -3.05 3.91 19.26
C LEU A 104 -1.59 3.56 19.62
N ARG A 105 -0.74 3.37 18.62
CA ARG A 105 0.69 3.12 18.85
C ARG A 105 1.40 4.29 19.56
N ARG A 106 1.07 5.52 19.19
CA ARG A 106 1.60 6.73 19.85
C ARG A 106 1.20 6.80 21.32
N ALA A 107 0.00 6.35 21.65
CA ALA A 107 -0.50 6.29 23.02
C ALA A 107 0.04 5.09 23.83
N GLY A 108 0.88 4.22 23.22
CA GLY A 108 1.50 3.07 23.89
C GLY A 108 0.72 1.77 23.74
N TRP A 109 -0.43 1.77 23.07
CA TRP A 109 -1.21 0.56 22.81
C TRP A 109 -0.55 -0.29 21.73
N GLN A 110 -0.75 -1.59 21.79
CA GLN A 110 -0.34 -2.53 20.74
C GLN A 110 -1.46 -2.65 19.71
N VAL A 111 -1.06 -2.73 18.44
CA VAL A 111 -1.92 -3.05 17.30
C VAL A 111 -1.37 -4.30 16.66
N ARG A 112 -2.18 -5.37 16.57
CA ARG A 112 -1.74 -6.67 16.05
C ARG A 112 -2.68 -7.19 14.96
N MET A 113 -2.15 -8.12 14.17
CA MET A 113 -2.88 -8.86 13.14
C MET A 113 -2.75 -10.37 13.39
N ARG A 114 -3.89 -11.06 13.39
CA ARG A 114 -3.98 -12.53 13.43
C ARG A 114 -4.22 -13.04 12.00
N THR A 115 -3.29 -13.81 11.50
CA THR A 115 -3.32 -14.36 10.14
C THR A 115 -3.77 -15.81 10.08
N ASP A 116 -3.85 -16.45 11.22
CA ASP A 116 -4.20 -17.86 11.42
C ASP A 116 -5.70 -18.06 11.70
N LEU A 117 -6.44 -17.00 12.03
CA LEU A 117 -7.87 -17.09 12.31
C LEU A 117 -8.70 -17.01 11.02
N GLY A 118 -9.45 -18.07 10.75
CA GLY A 118 -10.48 -18.07 9.71
C GLY A 118 -11.78 -17.42 10.17
N GLY A 119 -12.82 -17.45 9.31
CA GLY A 119 -14.14 -16.93 9.65
C GLY A 119 -14.33 -15.42 9.51
N SER A 120 -13.36 -14.75 8.92
CA SER A 120 -13.37 -13.32 8.58
C SER A 120 -13.60 -13.17 7.08
N PHE A 121 -14.69 -12.52 6.68
CA PHE A 121 -15.10 -12.42 5.28
C PHE A 121 -15.46 -10.99 4.92
N GLU A 122 -15.26 -10.66 3.62
CA GLU A 122 -15.68 -9.39 3.05
C GLU A 122 -16.27 -9.57 1.64
N GLU A 123 -17.08 -8.63 1.21
CA GLU A 123 -17.53 -8.52 -0.18
C GLU A 123 -16.77 -7.38 -0.87
N MET A 124 -16.15 -7.67 -1.99
CA MET A 124 -15.44 -6.68 -2.79
C MET A 124 -16.37 -6.09 -3.87
N PRO A 125 -16.08 -4.89 -4.41
CA PRO A 125 -16.83 -4.37 -5.53
C PRO A 125 -16.83 -5.34 -6.71
N SER A 126 -18.03 -5.69 -7.21
CA SER A 126 -18.21 -6.63 -8.30
C SER A 126 -17.93 -6.05 -9.68
N HIS A 127 -17.85 -4.71 -9.79
CA HIS A 127 -17.66 -4.01 -11.05
C HIS A 127 -16.46 -3.06 -11.00
N ILE A 128 -15.77 -2.94 -12.12
CA ILE A 128 -14.57 -2.11 -12.25
C ILE A 128 -14.83 -0.62 -11.94
N LEU A 129 -16.03 -0.12 -12.27
CA LEU A 129 -16.38 1.28 -11.98
C LEU A 129 -16.53 1.55 -10.48
N ASP A 130 -17.11 0.61 -9.74
CA ASP A 130 -17.25 0.76 -8.28
C ASP A 130 -15.92 0.53 -7.58
N TYR A 131 -15.10 -0.38 -8.12
CA TYR A 131 -13.72 -0.53 -7.69
C TYR A 131 -12.94 0.77 -7.86
N ALA A 132 -13.02 1.42 -9.04
CA ALA A 132 -12.33 2.67 -9.31
C ALA A 132 -12.79 3.83 -8.42
N LYS A 133 -14.10 3.91 -8.09
CA LYS A 133 -14.62 4.91 -7.14
C LYS A 133 -14.03 4.70 -5.74
N ARG A 134 -13.99 3.45 -5.26
CA ARG A 134 -13.39 3.08 -3.98
C ARG A 134 -11.90 3.41 -3.96
N ASP A 135 -11.19 2.99 -5.00
CA ASP A 135 -9.75 3.19 -5.14
C ASP A 135 -9.37 4.67 -5.16
N ARG A 136 -10.14 5.52 -5.86
CA ARG A 136 -9.96 6.97 -5.85
C ARG A 136 -9.98 7.56 -4.43
N ARG A 137 -10.88 7.09 -3.57
CA ARG A 137 -10.94 7.54 -2.16
C ARG A 137 -9.69 7.09 -1.40
N TRP A 138 -9.24 5.88 -1.62
CA TRP A 138 -8.05 5.34 -0.99
C TRP A 138 -6.77 6.06 -1.44
N VAL A 139 -6.65 6.34 -2.75
CA VAL A 139 -5.55 7.18 -3.28
C VAL A 139 -5.50 8.50 -2.52
N GLN A 140 -6.61 9.21 -2.44
CA GLN A 140 -6.68 10.49 -1.75
C GLN A 140 -6.31 10.37 -0.28
N GLY A 141 -6.86 9.39 0.44
CA GLY A 141 -6.57 9.15 1.85
C GLY A 141 -5.09 8.82 2.10
N ASN A 142 -4.51 7.95 1.27
CA ASN A 142 -3.09 7.61 1.39
C ASN A 142 -2.17 8.79 1.06
N LEU A 143 -2.52 9.64 0.09
CA LEU A 143 -1.77 10.87 -0.17
C LEU A 143 -1.87 11.88 0.98
N GLN A 144 -3.01 11.95 1.68
CA GLN A 144 -3.15 12.74 2.89
C GLN A 144 -2.19 12.31 4.00
N HIS A 145 -1.88 11.02 4.11
CA HIS A 145 -0.94 10.48 5.09
C HIS A 145 0.47 11.07 4.95
N MET A 146 0.89 11.47 3.76
CA MET A 146 2.20 12.13 3.56
C MET A 146 2.35 13.40 4.41
N ARG A 147 1.25 14.09 4.70
CA ARG A 147 1.25 15.27 5.59
C ARG A 147 1.41 14.92 7.06
N LEU A 148 1.15 13.67 7.43
CA LEU A 148 1.25 13.17 8.79
C LEU A 148 2.63 12.59 9.13
N LEU A 149 3.50 12.36 8.13
CA LEU A 149 4.83 11.76 8.33
C LEU A 149 5.68 12.51 9.36
N GLY A 150 5.56 13.83 9.43
CA GLY A 150 6.26 14.69 10.40
C GLY A 150 5.62 14.70 11.80
N GLY A 151 4.53 13.98 12.02
CA GLY A 151 3.80 13.99 13.30
C GLY A 151 4.68 13.57 14.48
N ARG A 152 4.63 14.35 15.57
CA ARG A 152 5.44 14.08 16.78
C ARG A 152 4.95 12.82 17.50
N GLY A 153 5.88 12.00 17.97
CA GLY A 153 5.58 10.78 18.75
C GLY A 153 5.09 9.58 17.94
N LEU A 154 4.99 9.69 16.61
CA LEU A 154 4.62 8.55 15.78
C LEU A 154 5.72 7.49 15.76
N HIS A 155 5.32 6.23 15.86
CA HIS A 155 6.21 5.09 15.73
C HIS A 155 6.80 5.00 14.30
N VAL A 156 8.05 4.53 14.18
CA VAL A 156 8.73 4.43 12.87
C VAL A 156 7.93 3.59 11.88
N LEU A 157 7.40 2.43 12.31
CA LEU A 157 6.58 1.58 11.45
C LEU A 157 5.30 2.28 10.98
N SER A 158 4.65 3.09 11.83
CA SER A 158 3.48 3.87 11.41
C SER A 158 3.83 4.89 10.30
N ARG A 159 5.01 5.51 10.38
CA ARG A 159 5.51 6.38 9.30
C ARG A 159 5.78 5.61 8.02
N LEU A 160 6.35 4.41 8.12
CA LEU A 160 6.57 3.53 6.97
C LEU A 160 5.24 3.10 6.34
N HIS A 161 4.21 2.79 7.14
CA HIS A 161 2.87 2.49 6.62
C HIS A 161 2.30 3.66 5.82
N PHE A 162 2.40 4.89 6.33
CA PHE A 162 1.95 6.09 5.62
C PHE A 162 2.72 6.29 4.31
N PHE A 163 4.02 6.14 4.35
CA PHE A 163 4.86 6.28 3.17
C PHE A 163 4.57 5.21 2.12
N PHE A 164 4.57 3.94 2.50
CA PHE A 164 4.31 2.84 1.56
C PHE A 164 2.87 2.84 1.04
N GLY A 165 1.89 3.24 1.86
CA GLY A 165 0.52 3.41 1.41
C GLY A 165 0.40 4.45 0.29
N ALA A 166 1.05 5.59 0.41
CA ALA A 166 1.09 6.59 -0.65
C ALA A 166 1.90 6.12 -1.87
N LEU A 167 3.03 5.46 -1.62
CA LEU A 167 3.93 4.95 -2.65
C LEU A 167 3.26 3.90 -3.54
N ALA A 168 2.42 3.03 -2.97
CA ALA A 168 1.67 2.02 -3.72
C ALA A 168 0.84 2.63 -4.86
N TYR A 169 0.31 3.83 -4.67
CA TYR A 169 -0.43 4.55 -5.72
C TYR A 169 0.48 5.36 -6.64
N LEU A 170 1.54 5.97 -6.09
CA LEU A 170 2.49 6.74 -6.89
C LEU A 170 3.30 5.83 -7.84
N SER A 171 3.51 4.57 -7.49
CA SER A 171 4.20 3.59 -8.32
C SER A 171 3.58 3.44 -9.71
N SER A 172 2.25 3.51 -9.81
CA SER A 172 1.53 3.46 -11.09
C SER A 172 1.92 4.61 -12.03
N LEU A 173 2.16 5.81 -11.50
CA LEU A 173 2.62 6.95 -12.28
C LEU A 173 4.08 6.79 -12.72
N VAL A 174 4.92 6.21 -11.88
CA VAL A 174 6.32 5.89 -12.22
C VAL A 174 6.35 4.86 -13.34
N TRP A 175 5.55 3.80 -13.26
CA TRP A 175 5.42 2.81 -14.33
C TRP A 175 4.93 3.43 -15.64
N LEU A 176 3.94 4.32 -15.59
CA LEU A 176 3.47 5.04 -16.77
C LEU A 176 4.62 5.88 -17.39
N ALA A 177 5.38 6.58 -16.55
CA ALA A 177 6.53 7.36 -17.03
C ALA A 177 7.59 6.47 -17.69
N ILE A 178 7.90 5.31 -17.10
CA ILE A 178 8.81 4.32 -17.68
C ILE A 178 8.32 3.87 -19.07
N LEU A 179 7.03 3.51 -19.17
CA LEU A 179 6.45 3.08 -20.45
C LEU A 179 6.51 4.17 -21.51
N VAL A 180 6.17 5.40 -21.14
CA VAL A 180 6.24 6.56 -22.09
C VAL A 180 7.68 6.80 -22.55
N ILE A 181 8.64 6.86 -21.61
CA ILE A 181 10.06 7.08 -21.95
C ILE A 181 10.61 5.94 -22.81
N SER A 182 10.30 4.69 -22.45
CA SER A 182 10.72 3.52 -23.23
C SER A 182 10.12 3.51 -24.65
N THR A 183 8.88 3.95 -24.78
CA THR A 183 8.22 4.06 -26.09
C THR A 183 8.88 5.15 -26.95
N ILE A 184 9.17 6.31 -26.34
CA ILE A 184 9.88 7.41 -27.03
C ILE A 184 11.28 6.96 -27.47
N ASP A 185 12.03 6.29 -26.58
CA ASP A 185 13.37 5.77 -26.91
C ASP A 185 13.29 4.75 -28.06
N ALA A 186 12.34 3.83 -28.03
CA ALA A 186 12.12 2.86 -29.11
C ALA A 186 11.78 3.54 -30.44
N LEU A 187 10.93 4.57 -30.43
CA LEU A 187 10.59 5.35 -31.62
C LEU A 187 11.81 6.11 -32.17
N ILE A 188 12.58 6.74 -31.30
CA ILE A 188 13.81 7.45 -31.72
C ILE A 188 14.77 6.47 -32.39
N ARG A 189 14.98 5.28 -31.81
CA ARG A 189 15.87 4.26 -32.39
C ARG A 189 15.34 3.68 -33.69
N ALA A 190 14.04 3.59 -33.85
CA ALA A 190 13.42 3.14 -35.11
C ALA A 190 13.55 4.19 -36.25
N LEU A 191 13.46 5.47 -35.91
CA LEU A 191 13.48 6.57 -36.86
C LEU A 191 14.91 7.10 -37.16
N VAL A 192 15.82 6.95 -36.21
CA VAL A 192 17.24 7.38 -36.36
C VAL A 192 18.10 6.11 -36.23
N PRO A 193 18.39 5.45 -37.35
CA PRO A 193 19.25 4.28 -37.35
C PRO A 193 20.63 4.61 -36.80
N THR A 194 21.06 3.93 -35.76
CA THR A 194 22.39 4.06 -35.19
C THR A 194 23.34 3.09 -35.87
N ASN A 195 24.40 3.62 -36.44
CA ASN A 195 25.48 2.78 -36.94
C ASN A 195 26.34 2.32 -35.78
N PHE A 196 26.27 1.04 -35.46
CA PHE A 196 27.07 0.42 -34.41
C PHE A 196 28.54 0.25 -34.77
N PHE A 197 28.86 0.30 -36.06
CA PHE A 197 30.23 0.23 -36.59
C PHE A 197 30.52 1.48 -37.40
N THR A 198 31.45 2.29 -36.96
CA THR A 198 31.84 3.53 -37.63
C THR A 198 32.98 3.33 -38.66
N SER A 199 33.67 2.17 -38.60
CA SER A 199 34.67 1.77 -39.59
C SER A 199 34.63 0.25 -39.82
N SER A 200 35.05 -0.17 -41.03
CA SER A 200 35.12 -1.58 -41.42
C SER A 200 36.20 -2.38 -40.69
N SER A 201 37.08 -1.72 -39.95
CA SER A 201 38.17 -2.34 -39.18
C SER A 201 37.87 -2.42 -37.68
N GLN A 202 36.68 -2.05 -37.28
CA GLN A 202 36.27 -2.06 -35.88
C GLN A 202 35.88 -3.47 -35.43
N LEU A 203 36.60 -4.01 -34.43
CA LEU A 203 36.34 -5.35 -33.86
C LEU A 203 35.18 -5.39 -32.86
N PHE A 204 34.85 -4.24 -32.27
CA PHE A 204 33.74 -4.11 -31.30
C PHE A 204 32.80 -2.99 -31.74
N PRO A 205 31.50 -3.17 -31.57
CA PRO A 205 30.55 -2.10 -31.88
C PRO A 205 30.76 -0.89 -30.97
N ASP A 206 30.70 0.31 -31.56
CA ASP A 206 30.57 1.53 -30.78
C ASP A 206 29.19 1.53 -30.13
N TRP A 207 29.20 1.60 -28.82
CA TRP A 207 27.97 1.65 -28.04
C TRP A 207 27.41 3.09 -28.14
N PRO A 208 26.35 3.35 -28.91
CA PRO A 208 25.89 4.73 -29.18
C PRO A 208 25.14 5.36 -28.00
N ILE A 209 25.35 4.84 -26.82
CA ILE A 209 24.63 5.29 -25.61
C ILE A 209 25.56 6.27 -24.91
N ALA A 210 25.32 7.56 -25.11
CA ALA A 210 25.95 8.58 -24.27
C ALA A 210 25.59 8.32 -22.79
N PRO A 211 26.57 8.40 -21.88
CA PRO A 211 26.33 8.14 -20.44
C PRO A 211 25.09 8.80 -19.84
N PRO A 212 24.72 10.06 -20.19
CA PRO A 212 23.50 10.69 -19.70
C PRO A 212 22.21 9.98 -20.12
N ASN A 213 22.21 9.33 -21.28
CA ASN A 213 21.02 8.64 -21.81
C ASN A 213 20.79 7.28 -21.16
N LEU A 214 21.80 6.74 -20.48
CA LEU A 214 21.71 5.46 -19.76
C LEU A 214 21.31 5.66 -18.30
N ILE A 215 21.71 6.76 -17.70
CA ILE A 215 21.49 7.04 -16.28
C ILE A 215 20.01 7.21 -15.98
N MET A 216 19.25 7.92 -16.80
CA MET A 216 17.83 8.16 -16.58
C MET A 216 16.97 6.88 -16.67
N PRO A 217 17.07 6.05 -17.73
CA PRO A 217 16.35 4.77 -17.79
C PRO A 217 16.77 3.80 -16.66
N LEU A 218 18.03 3.78 -16.27
CA LEU A 218 18.53 2.94 -15.18
C LEU A 218 18.02 3.41 -13.83
N LEU A 219 18.01 4.70 -13.55
CA LEU A 219 17.45 5.29 -12.34
C LEU A 219 15.95 5.04 -12.26
N ILE A 220 15.21 5.24 -13.34
CA ILE A 220 13.76 5.00 -13.39
C ILE A 220 13.47 3.51 -13.27
N GLY A 221 14.25 2.65 -13.94
CA GLY A 221 14.11 1.19 -13.86
C GLY A 221 14.42 0.65 -12.46
N THR A 222 15.49 1.12 -11.80
CA THR A 222 15.82 0.73 -10.43
C THR A 222 14.79 1.26 -9.43
N LEU A 223 14.33 2.49 -9.58
CA LEU A 223 13.25 3.04 -8.74
C LEU A 223 11.95 2.24 -8.92
N GLY A 224 11.61 1.87 -10.17
CA GLY A 224 10.43 1.05 -10.47
C GLY A 224 10.51 -0.39 -9.98
N MET A 225 11.71 -0.95 -9.76
CA MET A 225 11.90 -2.28 -9.15
C MET A 225 11.85 -2.24 -7.62
N LEU A 226 12.06 -1.07 -7.02
CA LEU A 226 12.02 -0.86 -5.57
C LEU A 226 10.63 -0.46 -5.07
N LEU A 227 9.71 -0.13 -5.96
CA LEU A 227 8.31 0.24 -5.73
C LEU A 227 7.36 -0.92 -6.07
#